data_90279118d3c5f2ec8a142d274d2869c3
#
_entry.id   90279118d3c5f2ec8a142d274d2869c3
#
_cell.length_a   1.000
_cell.length_b   1.000
_cell.length_c   1.000
_cell.angle_alpha   90.00
_cell.angle_beta   90.00
_cell.angle_gamma   90.00
#
_symmetry.space_group_name_H-M   'P 1'
#
loop_
_entity.id
_entity.type
_entity.pdbx_description
1 polymer ?
#
loop_
_entity_poly.entity_id
_entity_poly.type
_entity_poly.pdbx_seq_one_letter_code
_entity_poly.pdbx_strand_id
1 'polypeptide(L)'
;MRNCLRLCMERERRAVLAIFGISFLWGMTFIWMKQGLDAAEEAVPDLEANWVAILFFSARFVIASALTLALLPKARKGLSDPAAVRGGVWLGVILSVGYLSQNVGITTVTPGVSAFLTSLYVVFTALIAISLGRQSITKSTVIGVLLATFGAGWIGGPPQVSLGFGEFLTIFSAYMFGAHIIATDRITKENDPIEVTGAMMLTIMVLGAVSLVALPLRVEGVSVLSEFQTLLSTWGFFIPLFLCAAFGTLVALLVLNIYQRELSPIRAAIIYAFEPVWAGAASLALGYDEIGFWFFVGAVALLAGNLVVELEGLGSGELPEEEAAA
;
A
#
# COMPACT_ATOMS: atom_id res chain seq x y z
N MET A 1 -15.57 -14.89 30.53
CA MET A 1 -16.02 -15.14 29.16
C MET A 1 -16.67 -13.92 28.49
N ARG A 2 -17.81 -13.36 28.95
CA ARG A 2 -18.45 -12.20 28.28
C ARG A 2 -17.58 -10.94 28.18
N ASN A 3 -16.75 -10.60 29.16
CA ASN A 3 -15.86 -9.43 29.09
C ASN A 3 -14.68 -9.64 28.14
N CYS A 4 -14.16 -10.85 28.01
CA CYS A 4 -13.09 -11.19 27.09
C CYS A 4 -13.57 -11.08 25.61
N LEU A 5 -14.73 -11.66 25.32
CA LEU A 5 -15.40 -11.54 24.02
C LEU A 5 -15.66 -10.07 23.63
N ARG A 6 -16.12 -9.25 24.59
CA ARG A 6 -16.37 -7.82 24.35
C ARG A 6 -15.09 -7.05 24.02
N LEU A 7 -14.00 -7.33 24.72
CA LEU A 7 -12.69 -6.72 24.47
C LEU A 7 -12.10 -7.16 23.10
N CYS A 8 -12.27 -8.43 22.73
CA CYS A 8 -11.85 -8.94 21.43
C CYS A 8 -12.60 -8.26 20.29
N MET A 9 -13.93 -8.20 20.37
CA MET A 9 -14.75 -7.49 19.37
C MET A 9 -14.44 -5.99 19.29
N GLU A 10 -14.08 -5.33 20.40
CA GLU A 10 -13.66 -3.93 20.36
C GLU A 10 -12.31 -3.73 19.68
N ARG A 11 -11.34 -4.64 19.87
CA ARG A 11 -10.04 -4.61 19.19
C ARG A 11 -10.20 -4.80 17.69
N GLU A 12 -10.94 -5.81 17.29
CA GLU A 12 -11.22 -6.11 15.91
C GLU A 12 -11.94 -4.96 15.19
N ARG A 13 -12.97 -4.37 15.82
CA ARG A 13 -13.66 -3.19 15.28
C ARG A 13 -12.73 -1.99 15.12
N ARG A 14 -11.80 -1.76 16.06
CA ARG A 14 -10.78 -0.71 15.94
C ARG A 14 -9.85 -1.00 14.78
N ALA A 15 -9.45 -2.25 14.59
CA ALA A 15 -8.60 -2.66 13.48
C ALA A 15 -9.28 -2.42 12.13
N VAL A 16 -10.55 -2.82 11.96
CA VAL A 16 -11.33 -2.55 10.75
C VAL A 16 -11.39 -1.05 10.44
N LEU A 17 -11.73 -0.22 11.43
CA LEU A 17 -11.80 1.24 11.23
C LEU A 17 -10.45 1.86 10.92
N ALA A 18 -9.38 1.41 11.57
CA ALA A 18 -8.03 1.89 11.32
C ALA A 18 -7.55 1.52 9.91
N ILE A 19 -7.76 0.27 9.48
CA ILE A 19 -7.41 -0.22 8.15
C ILE A 19 -8.25 0.46 7.07
N PHE A 20 -9.52 0.68 7.30
CA PHE A 20 -10.36 1.48 6.41
C PHE A 20 -9.86 2.93 6.28
N GLY A 21 -9.39 3.53 7.39
CA GLY A 21 -8.77 4.85 7.38
C GLY A 21 -7.49 4.92 6.54
N ILE A 22 -6.65 3.88 6.57
CA ILE A 22 -5.46 3.86 5.72
C ILE A 22 -5.79 3.61 4.24
N SER A 23 -6.85 2.92 3.88
CA SER A 23 -7.29 2.81 2.49
C SER A 23 -7.59 4.20 1.88
N PHE A 24 -8.18 5.11 2.69
CA PHE A 24 -8.34 6.51 2.30
C PHE A 24 -6.99 7.21 2.07
N LEU A 25 -6.05 7.09 3.01
CA LEU A 25 -4.72 7.71 2.86
C LEU A 25 -4.00 7.19 1.60
N TRP A 26 -4.08 5.90 1.32
CA TRP A 26 -3.49 5.33 0.11
C TRP A 26 -4.20 5.79 -1.16
N GLY A 27 -5.53 5.87 -1.18
CA GLY A 27 -6.26 6.48 -2.28
C GLY A 27 -5.80 7.91 -2.58
N MET A 28 -5.56 8.71 -1.54
CA MET A 28 -5.01 10.06 -1.69
C MET A 28 -3.57 10.07 -2.23
N THR A 29 -2.76 9.02 -2.01
CA THR A 29 -1.39 8.99 -2.54
C THR A 29 -1.34 8.99 -4.06
N PHE A 30 -2.32 8.41 -4.76
CA PHE A 30 -2.38 8.48 -6.23
C PHE A 30 -2.52 9.91 -6.72
N ILE A 31 -3.36 10.71 -6.05
CA ILE A 31 -3.54 12.13 -6.35
C ILE A 31 -2.26 12.90 -6.08
N TRP A 32 -1.66 12.72 -4.91
CA TRP A 32 -0.41 13.40 -4.56
C TRP A 32 0.74 13.00 -5.48
N MET A 33 0.85 11.73 -5.85
CA MET A 33 1.86 11.28 -6.82
C MET A 33 1.66 11.94 -8.18
N LYS A 34 0.40 11.99 -8.69
CA LYS A 34 0.11 12.67 -9.95
C LYS A 34 0.49 14.14 -9.88
N GLN A 35 0.06 14.85 -8.85
CA GLN A 35 0.43 16.26 -8.65
C GLN A 35 1.95 16.47 -8.63
N GLY A 36 2.68 15.58 -7.96
CA GLY A 36 4.14 15.63 -7.93
C GLY A 36 4.77 15.38 -9.30
N LEU A 37 4.26 14.42 -10.06
CA LEU A 37 4.76 14.12 -11.42
C LEU A 37 4.45 15.27 -12.39
N ASP A 38 3.24 15.83 -12.35
CA ASP A 38 2.84 16.98 -13.19
C ASP A 38 3.73 18.21 -12.88
N ALA A 39 3.96 18.49 -11.60
CA ALA A 39 4.87 19.57 -11.21
C ALA A 39 6.34 19.32 -11.62
N ALA A 40 6.77 18.07 -11.68
CA ALA A 40 8.09 17.71 -12.15
C ALA A 40 8.22 17.89 -13.67
N GLU A 41 7.21 17.51 -14.44
CA GLU A 41 7.18 17.71 -15.89
C GLU A 41 7.31 19.20 -16.25
N GLU A 42 6.68 20.09 -15.46
CA GLU A 42 6.80 21.54 -15.66
C GLU A 42 8.16 22.09 -15.22
N ALA A 43 8.73 21.59 -14.11
CA ALA A 43 9.94 22.14 -13.51
C ALA A 43 11.23 21.61 -14.17
N VAL A 44 11.23 20.35 -14.63
CA VAL A 44 12.40 19.64 -15.16
C VAL A 44 12.00 18.79 -16.38
N PRO A 45 11.56 19.42 -17.48
CA PRO A 45 11.01 18.73 -18.65
C PRO A 45 12.00 17.80 -19.36
N ASP A 46 13.29 18.01 -19.15
CA ASP A 46 14.35 17.19 -19.77
C ASP A 46 14.64 15.90 -18.98
N LEU A 47 13.99 15.69 -17.82
CA LEU A 47 14.16 14.49 -17.01
C LEU A 47 13.04 13.49 -17.29
N GLU A 48 13.39 12.29 -17.76
CA GLU A 48 12.42 11.24 -18.04
C GLU A 48 11.56 10.88 -16.80
N ALA A 49 10.28 10.59 -17.02
CA ALA A 49 9.32 10.25 -15.97
C ALA A 49 9.76 9.08 -15.07
N ASN A 50 10.48 8.09 -15.63
CA ASN A 50 11.04 6.98 -14.84
C ASN A 50 12.05 7.45 -13.79
N TRP A 51 12.90 8.41 -14.12
CA TRP A 51 13.86 8.97 -13.18
C TRP A 51 13.18 9.77 -12.10
N VAL A 52 12.17 10.58 -12.46
CA VAL A 52 11.34 11.31 -11.51
C VAL A 52 10.64 10.35 -10.56
N ALA A 53 10.08 9.25 -11.06
CA ALA A 53 9.41 8.24 -10.24
C ALA A 53 10.35 7.58 -9.22
N ILE A 54 11.59 7.25 -9.62
CA ILE A 54 12.61 6.68 -8.71
C ILE A 54 13.08 7.72 -7.69
N LEU A 55 13.28 8.98 -8.11
CA LEU A 55 13.62 10.08 -7.21
C LEU A 55 12.51 10.32 -6.19
N PHE A 56 11.26 10.37 -6.62
CA PHE A 56 10.09 10.53 -5.75
C PHE A 56 10.00 9.39 -4.73
N PHE A 57 10.12 8.14 -5.18
CA PHE A 57 10.14 6.97 -4.30
C PHE A 57 11.24 7.08 -3.24
N SER A 58 12.47 7.35 -3.65
CA SER A 58 13.61 7.40 -2.75
C SER A 58 13.50 8.53 -1.74
N ALA A 59 13.13 9.74 -2.18
CA ALA A 59 12.92 10.89 -1.31
C ALA A 59 11.75 10.66 -0.32
N ARG A 60 10.65 10.06 -0.79
CA ARG A 60 9.52 9.67 0.06
C ARG A 60 9.95 8.81 1.24
N PHE A 61 10.80 7.80 1.00
CA PHE A 61 11.23 6.91 2.06
C PHE A 61 12.37 7.49 2.92
N VAL A 62 13.19 8.39 2.39
CA VAL A 62 14.13 9.18 3.23
C VAL A 62 13.36 10.02 4.23
N ILE A 63 12.36 10.77 3.79
CA ILE A 63 11.53 11.61 4.66
C ILE A 63 10.75 10.74 5.66
N ALA A 64 10.10 9.67 5.21
CA ALA A 64 9.34 8.77 6.07
C ALA A 64 10.21 8.10 7.14
N SER A 65 11.42 7.65 6.79
CA SER A 65 12.38 7.06 7.73
C SER A 65 12.88 8.07 8.74
N ALA A 66 13.22 9.29 8.29
CA ALA A 66 13.63 10.37 9.18
C ALA A 66 12.52 10.72 10.19
N LEU A 67 11.28 10.85 9.73
CA LEU A 67 10.12 11.10 10.60
C LEU A 67 9.87 9.92 11.55
N THR A 68 9.96 8.67 11.06
CA THR A 68 9.80 7.47 11.89
C THR A 68 10.80 7.48 13.05
N LEU A 69 12.07 7.68 12.75
CA LEU A 69 13.12 7.67 13.75
C LEU A 69 13.07 8.91 14.67
N ALA A 70 12.65 10.06 14.17
CA ALA A 70 12.51 11.26 14.99
C ALA A 70 11.35 11.16 15.98
N LEU A 71 10.18 10.70 15.50
CA LEU A 71 8.92 10.74 16.25
C LEU A 71 8.66 9.49 17.10
N LEU A 72 9.26 8.33 16.75
CA LEU A 72 8.97 7.06 17.39
C LEU A 72 10.21 6.51 18.13
N PRO A 73 10.39 6.83 19.44
CA PRO A 73 11.51 6.30 20.23
C PRO A 73 11.57 4.76 20.23
N LYS A 74 10.42 4.11 20.19
CA LYS A 74 10.31 2.66 20.17
C LYS A 74 10.84 2.06 18.86
N ALA A 75 10.60 2.71 17.73
CA ALA A 75 11.18 2.31 16.44
C ALA A 75 12.71 2.37 16.47
N ARG A 76 13.30 3.40 17.11
CA ARG A 76 14.77 3.48 17.31
C ARG A 76 15.28 2.35 18.18
N LYS A 77 14.58 2.04 19.28
CA LYS A 77 14.95 0.95 20.18
C LYS A 77 14.95 -0.40 19.44
N GLY A 78 13.97 -0.64 18.59
CA GLY A 78 13.84 -1.86 17.79
C GLY A 78 15.03 -2.13 16.87
N LEU A 79 15.83 -1.11 16.51
CA LEU A 79 17.05 -1.29 15.73
C LEU A 79 18.16 -2.05 16.48
N SER A 80 18.03 -2.17 17.80
CA SER A 80 18.94 -2.97 18.63
C SER A 80 18.40 -4.38 18.92
N ASP A 81 17.16 -4.69 18.48
CA ASP A 81 16.59 -6.03 18.61
C ASP A 81 16.78 -6.83 17.30
N PRO A 82 17.58 -7.91 17.31
CA PRO A 82 17.83 -8.70 16.11
C PRO A 82 16.58 -9.34 15.49
N ALA A 83 15.55 -9.65 16.30
CA ALA A 83 14.30 -10.22 15.80
C ALA A 83 13.47 -9.17 15.05
N ALA A 84 13.31 -7.98 15.64
CA ALA A 84 12.63 -6.86 15.01
C ALA A 84 13.35 -6.40 13.73
N VAL A 85 14.70 -6.33 13.76
CA VAL A 85 15.52 -5.99 12.58
C VAL A 85 15.34 -7.00 11.46
N ARG A 86 15.43 -8.29 11.75
CA ARG A 86 15.23 -9.34 10.73
C ARG A 86 13.83 -9.28 10.12
N GLY A 87 12.79 -9.13 10.96
CA GLY A 87 11.41 -8.98 10.50
C GLY A 87 11.23 -7.73 9.64
N GLY A 88 11.74 -6.59 10.11
CA GLY A 88 11.68 -5.32 9.39
C GLY A 88 12.44 -5.33 8.05
N VAL A 89 13.61 -5.97 8.00
CA VAL A 89 14.36 -6.16 6.74
C VAL A 89 13.55 -6.96 5.73
N TRP A 90 12.96 -8.09 6.14
CA TRP A 90 12.12 -8.88 5.24
C TRP A 90 10.92 -8.10 4.70
N LEU A 91 10.18 -7.41 5.58
CA LEU A 91 9.05 -6.57 5.17
C LEU A 91 9.52 -5.43 4.25
N GLY A 92 10.64 -4.79 4.60
CA GLY A 92 11.21 -3.70 3.83
C GLY A 92 11.64 -4.12 2.42
N VAL A 93 12.28 -5.29 2.27
CA VAL A 93 12.67 -5.83 0.96
C VAL A 93 11.45 -6.11 0.09
N ILE A 94 10.46 -6.85 0.62
CA ILE A 94 9.23 -7.19 -0.12
C ILE A 94 8.52 -5.91 -0.58
N LEU A 95 8.36 -4.96 0.34
CA LEU A 95 7.66 -3.71 0.07
C LEU A 95 8.42 -2.80 -0.91
N SER A 96 9.77 -2.74 -0.82
CA SER A 96 10.61 -1.98 -1.76
C SER A 96 10.46 -2.49 -3.18
N VAL A 97 10.52 -3.81 -3.38
CA VAL A 97 10.34 -4.42 -4.70
C VAL A 97 8.96 -4.10 -5.25
N GLY A 98 7.91 -4.21 -4.41
CA GLY A 98 6.54 -3.84 -4.80
C GLY A 98 6.43 -2.38 -5.23
N TYR A 99 6.88 -1.44 -4.41
CA TYR A 99 6.80 0.00 -4.71
C TYR A 99 7.65 0.40 -5.92
N LEU A 100 8.88 -0.10 -6.04
CA LEU A 100 9.73 0.21 -7.20
C LEU A 100 9.08 -0.27 -8.50
N SER A 101 8.56 -1.50 -8.51
CA SER A 101 7.85 -2.04 -9.68
C SER A 101 6.61 -1.22 -10.03
N GLN A 102 5.80 -0.82 -9.02
CA GLN A 102 4.63 0.03 -9.23
C GLN A 102 5.00 1.41 -9.76
N ASN A 103 6.02 2.05 -9.17
CA ASN A 103 6.43 3.40 -9.58
C ASN A 103 6.98 3.42 -11.01
N VAL A 104 7.71 2.40 -11.43
CA VAL A 104 8.13 2.28 -12.82
C VAL A 104 6.95 1.92 -13.73
N GLY A 105 6.06 1.02 -13.29
CA GLY A 105 4.87 0.65 -14.05
C GLY A 105 3.94 1.82 -14.35
N ILE A 106 3.70 2.70 -13.37
CA ILE A 106 2.75 3.83 -13.50
C ILE A 106 3.18 4.89 -14.53
N THR A 107 4.45 4.89 -14.95
CA THR A 107 4.92 5.83 -15.99
C THR A 107 4.37 5.52 -17.37
N THR A 108 3.98 4.26 -17.63
CA THR A 108 3.46 3.80 -18.93
C THR A 108 2.02 3.28 -18.85
N VAL A 109 1.45 3.21 -17.65
CA VAL A 109 0.09 2.73 -17.37
C VAL A 109 -0.74 3.89 -16.83
N THR A 110 -1.99 4.02 -17.27
CA THR A 110 -2.88 5.06 -16.74
C THR A 110 -3.16 4.84 -15.23
N PRO A 111 -3.39 5.90 -14.45
CA PRO A 111 -3.68 5.77 -13.00
C PRO A 111 -4.83 4.80 -12.69
N GLY A 112 -5.91 4.81 -13.49
CA GLY A 112 -7.05 3.91 -13.30
C GLY A 112 -6.67 2.44 -13.55
N VAL A 113 -5.93 2.14 -14.61
CA VAL A 113 -5.43 0.79 -14.90
C VAL A 113 -4.43 0.35 -13.83
N SER A 114 -3.54 1.26 -13.39
CA SER A 114 -2.58 0.97 -12.31
C SER A 114 -3.30 0.63 -10.99
N ALA A 115 -4.29 1.41 -10.59
CA ALA A 115 -5.09 1.15 -9.38
C ALA A 115 -5.82 -0.20 -9.46
N PHE A 116 -6.41 -0.53 -10.64
CA PHE A 116 -7.02 -1.84 -10.87
C PHE A 116 -6.01 -2.98 -10.73
N LEU A 117 -4.91 -2.92 -11.49
CA LEU A 117 -3.92 -4.00 -11.48
C LEU A 117 -3.28 -4.16 -10.08
N THR A 118 -3.08 -3.06 -9.36
CA THR A 118 -2.62 -3.09 -7.98
C THR A 118 -3.63 -3.79 -7.06
N SER A 119 -4.93 -3.58 -7.23
CA SER A 119 -5.97 -4.22 -6.41
C SER A 119 -5.97 -5.75 -6.50
N LEU A 120 -5.33 -6.34 -7.51
CA LEU A 120 -5.10 -7.78 -7.60
C LEU A 120 -4.32 -8.35 -6.40
N TYR A 121 -3.70 -7.50 -5.56
CA TYR A 121 -3.12 -7.97 -4.30
C TYR A 121 -4.14 -8.71 -3.42
N VAL A 122 -5.43 -8.43 -3.51
CA VAL A 122 -6.50 -9.18 -2.82
C VAL A 122 -6.49 -10.64 -3.25
N VAL A 123 -6.44 -10.88 -4.57
CA VAL A 123 -6.38 -12.22 -5.15
C VAL A 123 -5.07 -12.92 -4.76
N PHE A 124 -3.95 -12.21 -4.89
CA PHE A 124 -2.64 -12.78 -4.54
C PHE A 124 -2.53 -13.07 -3.04
N THR A 125 -3.06 -12.22 -2.16
CA THR A 125 -3.12 -12.51 -0.71
C THR A 125 -3.88 -13.79 -0.44
N ALA A 126 -5.06 -13.96 -1.06
CA ALA A 126 -5.84 -15.19 -0.93
C ALA A 126 -5.08 -16.42 -1.42
N LEU A 127 -4.49 -16.36 -2.62
CA LEU A 127 -3.73 -17.46 -3.20
C LEU A 127 -2.51 -17.84 -2.34
N ILE A 128 -1.77 -16.87 -1.83
CA ILE A 128 -0.61 -17.11 -0.95
C ILE A 128 -1.07 -17.69 0.38
N ALA A 129 -2.13 -17.15 1.00
CA ALA A 129 -2.66 -17.66 2.27
C ALA A 129 -3.07 -19.14 2.16
N ILE A 130 -3.72 -19.50 1.05
CA ILE A 130 -4.13 -20.89 0.76
C ILE A 130 -2.92 -21.79 0.55
N SER A 131 -1.98 -21.37 -0.30
CA SER A 131 -0.79 -22.17 -0.63
C SER A 131 0.07 -22.47 0.61
N LEU A 132 0.00 -21.59 1.62
CA LEU A 132 0.67 -21.78 2.91
C LEU A 132 -0.16 -22.58 3.93
N GLY A 133 -1.37 -23.01 3.58
CA GLY A 133 -2.27 -23.74 4.50
C GLY A 133 -2.75 -22.93 5.70
N ARG A 134 -2.70 -21.57 5.60
CA ARG A 134 -3.01 -20.66 6.72
C ARG A 134 -4.48 -20.33 6.86
N GLN A 135 -5.25 -20.46 5.79
CA GLN A 135 -6.69 -20.20 5.81
C GLN A 135 -7.43 -21.23 4.97
N SER A 136 -8.59 -21.68 5.48
CA SER A 136 -9.59 -22.38 4.70
C SER A 136 -10.39 -21.36 3.87
N ILE A 137 -10.63 -21.67 2.62
CA ILE A 137 -11.46 -20.80 1.78
C ILE A 137 -12.92 -21.08 2.09
N THR A 138 -13.61 -20.08 2.57
CA THR A 138 -15.07 -20.11 2.66
C THR A 138 -15.70 -19.59 1.38
N LYS A 139 -16.98 -19.90 1.17
CA LYS A 139 -17.74 -19.37 0.01
C LYS A 139 -17.81 -17.84 0.07
N SER A 140 -17.98 -17.27 1.25
CA SER A 140 -18.02 -15.80 1.46
C SER A 140 -16.70 -15.14 1.12
N THR A 141 -15.57 -15.74 1.52
CA THR A 141 -14.23 -15.27 1.12
C THR A 141 -14.08 -15.23 -0.40
N VAL A 142 -14.49 -16.30 -1.11
CA VAL A 142 -14.41 -16.35 -2.58
C VAL A 142 -15.29 -15.26 -3.21
N ILE A 143 -16.54 -15.13 -2.74
CA ILE A 143 -17.47 -14.10 -3.24
C ILE A 143 -16.90 -12.70 -2.97
N GLY A 144 -16.38 -12.45 -1.76
CA GLY A 144 -15.80 -11.17 -1.36
C GLY A 144 -14.60 -10.79 -2.24
N VAL A 145 -13.67 -11.70 -2.45
CA VAL A 145 -12.50 -11.50 -3.33
C VAL A 145 -12.94 -11.21 -4.78
N LEU A 146 -13.90 -11.96 -5.31
CA LEU A 146 -14.40 -11.75 -6.68
C LEU A 146 -15.09 -10.39 -6.81
N LEU A 147 -15.95 -10.03 -5.85
CA LEU A 147 -16.64 -8.73 -5.85
C LEU A 147 -15.67 -7.57 -5.67
N ALA A 148 -14.68 -7.69 -4.78
CA ALA A 148 -13.68 -6.67 -4.57
C ALA A 148 -12.81 -6.47 -5.83
N THR A 149 -12.38 -7.56 -6.46
CA THR A 149 -11.59 -7.52 -7.71
C THR A 149 -12.41 -6.93 -8.86
N PHE A 150 -13.66 -7.35 -9.01
CA PHE A 150 -14.57 -6.76 -10.00
C PHE A 150 -14.79 -5.28 -9.74
N GLY A 151 -15.12 -4.92 -8.50
CA GLY A 151 -15.39 -3.53 -8.11
C GLY A 151 -14.22 -2.61 -8.39
N ALA A 152 -13.02 -2.98 -7.94
CA ALA A 152 -11.81 -2.23 -8.21
C ALA A 152 -11.52 -2.12 -9.72
N GLY A 153 -11.76 -3.19 -10.48
CA GLY A 153 -11.53 -3.26 -11.91
C GLY A 153 -12.42 -2.38 -12.75
N TRP A 154 -13.66 -2.20 -12.34
CA TRP A 154 -14.65 -1.47 -13.13
C TRP A 154 -14.90 -0.03 -12.67
N ILE A 155 -14.26 0.42 -11.58
CA ILE A 155 -14.53 1.73 -11.00
C ILE A 155 -14.24 2.90 -11.97
N GLY A 156 -13.23 2.74 -12.83
CA GLY A 156 -12.89 3.69 -13.90
C GLY A 156 -13.55 3.38 -15.27
N GLY A 157 -14.45 2.39 -15.33
CA GLY A 157 -15.03 1.86 -16.57
C GLY A 157 -14.54 0.45 -16.86
N PRO A 158 -15.03 -0.21 -17.94
CA PRO A 158 -14.53 -1.51 -18.35
C PRO A 158 -13.01 -1.45 -18.60
N PRO A 159 -12.21 -2.34 -17.97
CA PRO A 159 -10.77 -2.23 -18.05
C PRO A 159 -10.28 -2.45 -19.47
N GLN A 160 -9.48 -1.50 -19.96
CA GLN A 160 -8.77 -1.56 -21.24
C GLN A 160 -7.35 -2.01 -20.96
N VAL A 161 -7.15 -3.30 -20.70
CA VAL A 161 -5.83 -3.83 -20.32
C VAL A 161 -5.10 -4.31 -21.57
N SER A 162 -4.01 -3.63 -21.92
CA SER A 162 -2.94 -4.17 -22.75
C SER A 162 -1.97 -4.95 -21.84
N LEU A 163 -1.23 -5.92 -22.36
CA LEU A 163 -0.20 -6.65 -21.60
C LEU A 163 1.18 -6.14 -22.00
N GLY A 164 1.45 -4.88 -21.68
CA GLY A 164 2.76 -4.27 -21.84
C GLY A 164 3.66 -4.47 -20.60
N PHE A 165 4.84 -3.88 -20.66
CA PHE A 165 5.83 -3.99 -19.58
C PHE A 165 5.37 -3.29 -18.30
N GLY A 166 4.69 -2.15 -18.42
CA GLY A 166 4.17 -1.41 -17.25
C GLY A 166 3.06 -2.17 -16.52
N GLU A 167 2.15 -2.80 -17.27
CA GLU A 167 1.09 -3.63 -16.69
C GLU A 167 1.68 -4.86 -15.99
N PHE A 168 2.70 -5.51 -16.62
CA PHE A 168 3.41 -6.62 -15.98
C PHE A 168 4.06 -6.19 -14.66
N LEU A 169 4.76 -5.06 -14.62
CA LEU A 169 5.37 -4.53 -13.40
C LEU A 169 4.33 -4.20 -12.34
N THR A 170 3.17 -3.67 -12.72
CA THR A 170 2.08 -3.36 -11.80
C THR A 170 1.42 -4.63 -11.23
N ILE A 171 1.21 -5.66 -12.06
CA ILE A 171 0.73 -6.98 -11.59
C ILE A 171 1.76 -7.62 -10.64
N PHE A 172 3.05 -7.53 -10.97
CA PHE A 172 4.11 -8.03 -10.11
C PHE A 172 4.17 -7.27 -8.77
N SER A 173 3.95 -5.95 -8.79
CA SER A 173 3.83 -5.17 -7.55
C SER A 173 2.66 -5.63 -6.68
N ALA A 174 1.51 -5.92 -7.29
CA ALA A 174 0.35 -6.46 -6.58
C ALA A 174 0.65 -7.81 -5.91
N TYR A 175 1.40 -8.70 -6.57
CA TYR A 175 1.89 -9.93 -5.95
C TYR A 175 2.78 -9.65 -4.74
N MET A 176 3.72 -8.69 -4.85
CA MET A 176 4.60 -8.31 -3.75
C MET A 176 3.82 -7.68 -2.58
N PHE A 177 2.80 -6.88 -2.86
CA PHE A 177 1.93 -6.33 -1.81
C PHE A 177 1.10 -7.43 -1.12
N GLY A 178 0.57 -8.40 -1.86
CA GLY A 178 -0.09 -9.56 -1.27
C GLY A 178 0.86 -10.38 -0.39
N ALA A 179 2.09 -10.60 -0.83
CA ALA A 179 3.12 -11.26 -0.03
C ALA A 179 3.50 -10.43 1.22
N HIS A 180 3.55 -9.09 1.11
CA HIS A 180 3.80 -8.21 2.24
C HIS A 180 2.69 -8.31 3.29
N ILE A 181 1.42 -8.32 2.88
CA ILE A 181 0.26 -8.49 3.78
C ILE A 181 0.39 -9.79 4.59
N ILE A 182 0.70 -10.92 3.93
CA ILE A 182 0.89 -12.21 4.59
C ILE A 182 2.11 -12.20 5.53
N ALA A 183 3.22 -11.59 5.11
CA ALA A 183 4.43 -11.50 5.92
C ALA A 183 4.22 -10.60 7.15
N THR A 184 3.51 -9.48 6.98
CA THR A 184 3.19 -8.55 8.06
C THR A 184 2.36 -9.24 9.15
N ASP A 185 1.33 -9.99 8.78
CA ASP A 185 0.50 -10.73 9.74
C ASP A 185 1.35 -11.63 10.64
N ARG A 186 2.29 -12.38 10.06
CA ARG A 186 3.18 -13.25 10.84
C ARG A 186 4.17 -12.47 11.69
N ILE A 187 4.90 -11.55 11.07
CA ILE A 187 6.03 -10.87 11.71
C ILE A 187 5.55 -9.98 12.87
N THR A 188 4.40 -9.31 12.72
CA THR A 188 3.88 -8.42 13.76
C THR A 188 3.14 -9.14 14.89
N LYS A 189 2.79 -10.41 14.71
CA LYS A 189 2.32 -11.29 15.80
C LYS A 189 3.47 -11.77 16.67
N GLU A 190 4.63 -12.03 16.07
CA GLU A 190 5.84 -12.51 16.76
C GLU A 190 6.72 -11.38 17.33
N ASN A 191 6.58 -10.14 16.82
CA ASN A 191 7.42 -9.00 17.18
C ASN A 191 6.57 -7.75 17.45
N ASP A 192 7.16 -6.77 18.14
CA ASP A 192 6.51 -5.48 18.34
C ASP A 192 6.38 -4.72 17.01
N PRO A 193 5.15 -4.33 16.59
CA PRO A 193 4.91 -3.68 15.31
C PRO A 193 5.68 -2.38 15.09
N ILE A 194 5.87 -1.57 16.14
CA ILE A 194 6.57 -0.27 16.04
C ILE A 194 8.07 -0.50 15.89
N GLU A 195 8.62 -1.47 16.58
CA GLU A 195 10.04 -1.84 16.48
C GLU A 195 10.36 -2.38 15.09
N VAL A 196 9.53 -3.26 14.55
CA VAL A 196 9.63 -3.77 13.17
C VAL A 196 9.52 -2.65 12.14
N THR A 197 8.59 -1.69 12.33
CA THR A 197 8.40 -0.55 11.41
C THR A 197 9.67 0.28 11.26
N GLY A 198 10.45 0.49 12.34
CA GLY A 198 11.71 1.22 12.28
C GLY A 198 12.72 0.58 11.32
N ALA A 199 12.95 -0.72 11.46
CA ALA A 199 13.85 -1.46 10.60
C ALA A 199 13.34 -1.58 9.15
N MET A 200 12.03 -1.75 8.97
CA MET A 200 11.39 -1.77 7.66
C MET A 200 11.61 -0.46 6.90
N MET A 201 11.35 0.69 7.53
CA MET A 201 11.55 2.01 6.92
C MET A 201 12.99 2.24 6.51
N LEU A 202 13.96 1.91 7.38
CA LEU A 202 15.38 2.03 7.05
C LEU A 202 15.78 1.13 5.88
N THR A 203 15.25 -0.08 5.82
CA THR A 203 15.54 -1.00 4.71
C THR A 203 15.05 -0.43 3.39
N ILE A 204 13.83 0.12 3.35
CA ILE A 204 13.30 0.72 2.13
C ILE A 204 14.09 1.98 1.75
N MET A 205 14.48 2.80 2.72
CA MET A 205 15.34 3.96 2.50
C MET A 205 16.69 3.55 1.87
N VAL A 206 17.34 2.53 2.41
CA VAL A 206 18.61 2.03 1.88
C VAL A 206 18.46 1.50 0.45
N LEU A 207 17.42 0.71 0.19
CA LEU A 207 17.16 0.18 -1.16
C LEU A 207 16.77 1.30 -2.14
N GLY A 208 16.06 2.33 -1.68
CA GLY A 208 15.81 3.54 -2.47
C GLY A 208 17.10 4.29 -2.80
N ALA A 209 18.00 4.46 -1.81
CA ALA A 209 19.30 5.07 -2.04
C ALA A 209 20.16 4.25 -3.02
N VAL A 210 20.14 2.91 -2.93
CA VAL A 210 20.82 2.02 -3.88
C VAL A 210 20.23 2.20 -5.29
N SER A 211 18.92 2.34 -5.42
CA SER A 211 18.28 2.60 -6.71
C SER A 211 18.74 3.92 -7.31
N LEU A 212 18.91 4.97 -6.50
CA LEU A 212 19.46 6.26 -6.96
C LEU A 212 20.92 6.15 -7.44
N VAL A 213 21.75 5.37 -6.75
CA VAL A 213 23.16 5.18 -7.15
C VAL A 213 23.24 4.40 -8.48
N ALA A 214 22.25 3.54 -8.76
CA ALA A 214 22.17 2.82 -10.02
C ALA A 214 21.76 3.72 -11.21
N LEU A 215 21.26 4.95 -10.94
CA LEU A 215 20.93 5.92 -11.98
C LEU A 215 22.19 6.54 -12.58
N PRO A 216 22.23 6.81 -13.90
CA PRO A 216 23.32 7.58 -14.47
C PRO A 216 23.32 8.98 -13.88
N LEU A 217 24.52 9.49 -13.53
CA LEU A 217 24.69 10.85 -12.98
C LEU A 217 24.29 11.94 -13.97
N ARG A 218 24.28 11.61 -15.26
CA ARG A 218 23.84 12.47 -16.36
C ARG A 218 23.03 11.70 -17.38
N VAL A 219 21.91 12.27 -17.77
CA VAL A 219 21.07 11.79 -18.87
C VAL A 219 21.05 12.88 -19.94
N GLU A 220 21.48 12.57 -21.16
CA GLU A 220 21.51 13.51 -22.31
C GLU A 220 22.17 14.87 -22.02
N GLY A 221 23.18 14.89 -21.14
CA GLY A 221 23.87 16.11 -20.74
C GLY A 221 23.30 16.82 -19.51
N VAL A 222 22.12 16.43 -19.04
CA VAL A 222 21.45 16.98 -17.86
C VAL A 222 21.99 16.30 -16.59
N SER A 223 22.29 17.10 -15.55
CA SER A 223 22.72 16.57 -14.27
C SER A 223 21.49 16.17 -13.45
N VAL A 224 21.29 14.87 -13.22
CA VAL A 224 20.18 14.33 -12.42
C VAL A 224 20.16 14.93 -11.01
N LEU A 225 21.34 15.22 -10.43
CA LEU A 225 21.43 15.82 -9.09
C LEU A 225 20.92 17.27 -9.07
N SER A 226 21.25 18.09 -10.08
CA SER A 226 20.76 19.47 -10.14
C SER A 226 19.26 19.53 -10.35
N GLU A 227 18.73 18.66 -11.22
CA GLU A 227 17.27 18.58 -11.43
C GLU A 227 16.55 18.13 -10.17
N PHE A 228 17.13 17.18 -9.42
CA PHE A 228 16.55 16.76 -8.15
C PHE A 228 16.54 17.89 -7.10
N GLN A 229 17.59 18.72 -7.04
CA GLN A 229 17.60 19.90 -6.18
C GLN A 229 16.50 20.91 -6.58
N THR A 230 16.30 21.11 -7.89
CA THR A 230 15.22 21.93 -8.44
C THR A 230 13.86 21.42 -7.99
N LEU A 231 13.60 20.11 -8.15
CA LEU A 231 12.36 19.47 -7.72
C LEU A 231 12.09 19.65 -6.23
N LEU A 232 13.08 19.41 -5.37
CA LEU A 232 12.93 19.57 -3.92
C LEU A 232 12.68 21.03 -3.51
N SER A 233 13.07 21.99 -4.33
CA SER A 233 12.82 23.42 -4.12
C SER A 233 11.48 23.88 -4.70
N THR A 234 10.81 23.04 -5.50
CA THR A 234 9.53 23.33 -6.13
C THR A 234 8.38 22.90 -5.23
N TRP A 235 7.60 23.84 -4.70
CA TRP A 235 6.50 23.54 -3.77
C TRP A 235 5.46 22.57 -4.36
N GLY A 236 5.16 22.67 -5.67
CA GLY A 236 4.25 21.76 -6.37
C GLY A 236 4.71 20.30 -6.34
N PHE A 237 6.03 20.06 -6.24
CA PHE A 237 6.59 18.71 -6.07
C PHE A 237 6.77 18.34 -4.60
N PHE A 238 7.31 19.25 -3.78
CA PHE A 238 7.68 18.95 -2.39
C PHE A 238 6.47 18.67 -1.49
N ILE A 239 5.37 19.45 -1.62
CA ILE A 239 4.18 19.23 -0.79
C ILE A 239 3.57 17.85 -1.03
N PRO A 240 3.24 17.44 -2.27
CA PRO A 240 2.77 16.07 -2.54
C PRO A 240 3.74 14.98 -2.06
N LEU A 241 5.03 15.17 -2.26
CA LEU A 241 6.06 14.25 -1.76
C LEU A 241 6.00 14.10 -0.24
N PHE A 242 5.91 15.23 0.49
CA PHE A 242 5.83 15.21 1.95
C PHE A 242 4.53 14.57 2.46
N LEU A 243 3.40 14.85 1.83
CA LEU A 243 2.11 14.23 2.16
C LEU A 243 2.16 12.71 1.93
N CYS A 244 2.74 12.26 0.82
CA CYS A 244 2.97 10.83 0.58
C CYS A 244 3.89 10.21 1.64
N ALA A 245 4.97 10.90 2.03
CA ALA A 245 5.92 10.39 3.03
C ALA A 245 5.30 10.31 4.43
N ALA A 246 4.64 11.40 4.87
CA ALA A 246 4.09 11.48 6.23
C ALA A 246 2.83 10.63 6.40
N PHE A 247 1.84 10.81 5.53
CA PHE A 247 0.53 10.17 5.70
C PHE A 247 0.42 8.86 4.93
N GLY A 248 0.77 8.85 3.64
CA GLY A 248 0.69 7.65 2.80
C GLY A 248 1.75 6.60 3.11
N THR A 249 2.81 6.94 3.84
CA THR A 249 3.89 6.01 4.19
C THR A 249 4.01 5.83 5.71
N LEU A 250 4.48 6.82 6.45
CA LEU A 250 4.71 6.65 7.89
C LEU A 250 3.43 6.27 8.62
N VAL A 251 2.39 7.12 8.54
CA VAL A 251 1.13 6.86 9.28
C VAL A 251 0.47 5.58 8.77
N ALA A 252 0.34 5.42 7.45
CA ALA A 252 -0.35 4.27 6.88
C ALA A 252 0.35 2.94 7.21
N LEU A 253 1.66 2.82 7.02
CA LEU A 253 2.40 1.60 7.29
C LEU A 253 2.54 1.30 8.80
N LEU A 254 2.62 2.34 9.63
CA LEU A 254 2.59 2.17 11.08
C LEU A 254 1.24 1.61 11.56
N VAL A 255 0.14 2.19 11.09
CA VAL A 255 -1.22 1.73 11.40
C VAL A 255 -1.44 0.32 10.85
N LEU A 256 -1.00 0.03 9.62
CA LEU A 256 -1.02 -1.32 9.04
C LEU A 256 -0.33 -2.32 9.98
N ASN A 257 0.92 -2.07 10.34
CA ASN A 257 1.70 -3.00 11.17
C ASN A 257 1.09 -3.22 12.55
N ILE A 258 0.43 -2.19 13.14
CA ILE A 258 -0.21 -2.30 14.47
C ILE A 258 -1.52 -3.07 14.39
N TYR A 259 -2.37 -2.78 13.41
CA TYR A 259 -3.77 -3.22 13.41
C TYR A 259 -4.06 -4.40 12.50
N GLN A 260 -3.28 -4.62 11.42
CA GLN A 260 -3.53 -5.73 10.50
C GLN A 260 -3.45 -7.09 11.19
N ARG A 261 -2.58 -7.26 12.18
CA ARG A 261 -2.44 -8.50 12.96
C ARG A 261 -3.70 -8.92 13.73
N GLU A 262 -4.65 -8.00 13.94
CA GLU A 262 -5.93 -8.27 14.60
C GLU A 262 -6.99 -8.82 13.61
N LEU A 263 -6.68 -8.90 12.32
CA LEU A 263 -7.56 -9.39 11.26
C LEU A 263 -6.87 -10.50 10.48
N SER A 264 -7.67 -11.35 9.80
CA SER A 264 -7.06 -12.27 8.84
C SER A 264 -6.48 -11.49 7.64
N PRO A 265 -5.38 -11.97 7.04
CA PRO A 265 -4.74 -11.29 5.90
C PRO A 265 -5.69 -11.03 4.73
N ILE A 266 -6.57 -11.97 4.41
CA ILE A 266 -7.54 -11.82 3.31
C ILE A 266 -8.56 -10.72 3.65
N ARG A 267 -9.07 -10.69 4.87
CA ARG A 267 -10.02 -9.67 5.33
C ARG A 267 -9.39 -8.28 5.29
N ALA A 268 -8.16 -8.15 5.76
CA ALA A 268 -7.41 -6.90 5.67
C ALA A 268 -7.23 -6.45 4.20
N ALA A 269 -6.83 -7.36 3.30
CA ALA A 269 -6.66 -7.06 1.88
C ALA A 269 -7.97 -6.56 1.23
N ILE A 270 -9.12 -7.18 1.55
CA ILE A 270 -10.43 -6.74 1.03
C ILE A 270 -10.77 -5.33 1.52
N ILE A 271 -10.46 -4.97 2.78
CA ILE A 271 -10.70 -3.62 3.28
C ILE A 271 -9.77 -2.61 2.60
N TYR A 272 -8.51 -2.95 2.37
CA TYR A 272 -7.58 -2.10 1.62
C TYR A 272 -8.09 -1.81 0.19
N ALA A 273 -8.80 -2.75 -0.44
CA ALA A 273 -9.36 -2.59 -1.78
C ALA A 273 -10.39 -1.44 -1.92
N PHE A 274 -10.72 -0.72 -0.84
CA PHE A 274 -11.43 0.57 -0.92
C PHE A 274 -10.58 1.72 -1.47
N GLU A 275 -9.27 1.55 -1.57
CA GLU A 275 -8.34 2.55 -2.09
C GLU A 275 -8.78 3.18 -3.42
N PRO A 276 -9.19 2.42 -4.47
CA PRO A 276 -9.67 3.00 -5.73
C PRO A 276 -10.95 3.85 -5.58
N VAL A 277 -11.81 3.55 -4.60
CA VAL A 277 -13.02 4.36 -4.35
C VAL A 277 -12.62 5.76 -3.87
N TRP A 278 -11.67 5.83 -2.94
CA TRP A 278 -11.16 7.09 -2.42
C TRP A 278 -10.39 7.88 -3.49
N ALA A 279 -9.52 7.18 -4.26
CA ALA A 279 -8.80 7.79 -5.37
C ALA A 279 -9.75 8.38 -6.41
N GLY A 280 -10.78 7.63 -6.82
CA GLY A 280 -11.79 8.09 -7.77
C GLY A 280 -12.63 9.26 -7.25
N ALA A 281 -13.06 9.19 -5.98
CA ALA A 281 -13.81 10.28 -5.35
C ALA A 281 -12.98 11.57 -5.25
N ALA A 282 -11.70 11.47 -4.90
CA ALA A 282 -10.79 12.61 -4.83
C ALA A 282 -10.45 13.16 -6.23
N SER A 283 -10.23 12.30 -7.21
CA SER A 283 -9.98 12.66 -8.60
C SER A 283 -11.14 13.48 -9.17
N LEU A 284 -12.37 13.06 -8.90
CA LEU A 284 -13.56 13.83 -9.27
C LEU A 284 -13.61 15.19 -8.56
N ALA A 285 -13.44 15.20 -7.23
CA ALA A 285 -13.55 16.44 -6.45
C ALA A 285 -12.53 17.50 -6.91
N LEU A 286 -11.40 17.06 -7.47
CA LEU A 286 -10.34 17.90 -8.01
C LEU A 286 -10.44 18.15 -9.53
N GLY A 287 -11.43 17.59 -10.21
CA GLY A 287 -11.68 17.79 -11.63
C GLY A 287 -10.70 17.04 -12.56
N TYR A 288 -10.03 16.01 -12.06
CA TYR A 288 -9.17 15.16 -12.89
C TYR A 288 -9.95 14.15 -13.73
N ASP A 289 -11.07 13.66 -13.21
CA ASP A 289 -11.93 12.67 -13.88
C ASP A 289 -13.40 13.06 -13.80
N GLU A 290 -14.24 12.52 -14.72
CA GLU A 290 -15.69 12.60 -14.66
C GLU A 290 -16.29 11.33 -14.04
N ILE A 291 -17.26 11.46 -13.12
CA ILE A 291 -17.98 10.29 -12.58
C ILE A 291 -18.83 9.67 -13.69
N GLY A 292 -18.45 8.46 -14.10
CA GLY A 292 -19.27 7.62 -14.93
C GLY A 292 -20.15 6.64 -14.13
N PHE A 293 -21.09 6.02 -14.80
CA PHE A 293 -21.92 4.93 -14.25
C PHE A 293 -21.08 3.82 -13.59
N TRP A 294 -19.94 3.50 -14.17
CA TRP A 294 -19.06 2.44 -13.70
C TRP A 294 -18.43 2.70 -12.33
N PHE A 295 -18.25 3.97 -11.96
CA PHE A 295 -17.78 4.32 -10.61
C PHE A 295 -18.74 3.77 -9.54
N PHE A 296 -20.04 3.98 -9.73
CA PHE A 296 -21.05 3.47 -8.79
C PHE A 296 -21.12 1.95 -8.79
N VAL A 297 -21.04 1.31 -9.97
CA VAL A 297 -21.04 -0.16 -10.09
C VAL A 297 -19.84 -0.74 -9.35
N GLY A 298 -18.65 -0.18 -9.56
CA GLY A 298 -17.40 -0.61 -8.90
C GLY A 298 -17.45 -0.40 -7.38
N ALA A 299 -17.88 0.78 -6.94
CA ALA A 299 -17.97 1.10 -5.52
C ALA A 299 -18.99 0.20 -4.79
N VAL A 300 -20.15 -0.05 -5.38
CA VAL A 300 -21.17 -0.96 -4.82
C VAL A 300 -20.65 -2.39 -4.74
N ALA A 301 -19.95 -2.88 -5.77
CA ALA A 301 -19.38 -4.21 -5.77
C ALA A 301 -18.30 -4.37 -4.68
N LEU A 302 -17.42 -3.36 -4.49
CA LEU A 302 -16.44 -3.32 -3.41
C LEU A 302 -17.10 -3.34 -2.03
N LEU A 303 -18.13 -2.49 -1.82
CA LEU A 303 -18.91 -2.46 -0.58
C LEU A 303 -19.56 -3.81 -0.29
N ALA A 304 -20.20 -4.41 -1.30
CA ALA A 304 -20.83 -5.72 -1.16
C ALA A 304 -19.82 -6.82 -0.84
N GLY A 305 -18.65 -6.82 -1.50
CA GLY A 305 -17.58 -7.78 -1.22
C GLY A 305 -17.07 -7.69 0.21
N ASN A 306 -16.81 -6.48 0.70
CA ASN A 306 -16.42 -6.25 2.09
C ASN A 306 -17.51 -6.71 3.07
N LEU A 307 -18.78 -6.34 2.82
CA LEU A 307 -19.88 -6.67 3.71
C LEU A 307 -20.08 -8.20 3.81
N VAL A 308 -19.98 -8.92 2.71
CA VAL A 308 -20.11 -10.40 2.71
C VAL A 308 -19.07 -11.05 3.61
N VAL A 309 -17.80 -10.61 3.55
CA VAL A 309 -16.70 -11.19 4.36
C VAL A 309 -16.84 -10.76 5.83
N GLU A 310 -17.20 -9.50 6.10
CA GLU A 310 -17.39 -9.00 7.47
C GLU A 310 -18.56 -9.68 8.19
N LEU A 311 -19.69 -9.92 7.51
CA LEU A 311 -20.86 -10.59 8.09
C LEU A 311 -20.56 -12.05 8.43
N GLU A 312 -19.74 -12.76 7.65
CA GLU A 312 -19.31 -14.11 7.98
C GLU A 312 -18.44 -14.12 9.22
N GLY A 313 -17.45 -13.21 9.33
CA GLY A 313 -16.59 -13.09 10.52
C GLY A 313 -17.40 -12.83 11.79
N LEU A 314 -18.48 -12.07 11.72
CA LEU A 314 -19.39 -11.84 12.85
C LEU A 314 -20.27 -13.07 13.16
N GLY A 315 -20.62 -13.87 12.16
CA GLY A 315 -21.50 -15.04 12.30
C GLY A 315 -20.80 -16.31 12.74
N SER A 316 -19.53 -16.49 12.39
CA SER A 316 -18.74 -17.69 12.68
C SER A 316 -18.27 -17.75 14.14
N GLY A 317 -18.25 -16.63 14.86
CA GLY A 317 -17.76 -16.61 16.27
C GLY A 317 -16.34 -17.16 16.41
N GLU A 318 -15.53 -17.06 15.35
CA GLU A 318 -14.16 -17.56 15.36
C GLU A 318 -13.38 -16.88 16.50
N LEU A 319 -13.17 -17.67 17.56
CA LEU A 319 -12.19 -17.34 18.58
C LEU A 319 -10.83 -17.21 17.91
N PRO A 320 -9.97 -16.25 18.30
CA PRO A 320 -8.59 -16.17 17.82
C PRO A 320 -7.93 -17.54 17.99
N GLU A 321 -7.16 -17.99 16.98
CA GLU A 321 -6.50 -19.29 16.95
C GLU A 321 -5.66 -19.63 18.21
N GLU A 322 -5.33 -18.67 19.05
CA GLU A 322 -4.64 -18.84 20.32
C GLU A 322 -5.45 -19.62 21.39
N GLU A 323 -6.80 -19.63 21.33
CA GLU A 323 -7.62 -20.39 22.30
C GLU A 323 -7.95 -21.81 21.83
N ALA A 324 -7.71 -22.16 20.56
CA ALA A 324 -7.91 -23.51 20.04
C ALA A 324 -6.69 -24.43 20.29
N ALA A 325 -5.57 -23.88 20.74
CA ALA A 325 -4.31 -24.61 21.01
C ALA A 325 -4.02 -24.79 22.52
N ALA A 326 -4.90 -24.31 23.41
CA ALA A 326 -4.84 -24.51 24.88
C ALA A 326 -5.87 -25.54 25.34
#